data_2f71b3f06f6fcea3c744d2be9e8098ed
#
_entry.id   2f71b3f06f6fcea3c744d2be9e8098ed
#
_cell.length_a   1.000
_cell.length_b   1.000
_cell.length_c   1.000
_cell.angle_alpha   90.00
_cell.angle_beta   90.00
_cell.angle_gamma   90.00
#
_symmetry.space_group_name_H-M   'P 1'
#
loop_
_entity.id
_entity.type
_entity.pdbx_description
1 polymer ?
#
loop_
_entity_poly.entity_id
_entity_poly.type
_entity_poly.pdbx_seq_one_letter_code
_entity_poly.pdbx_strand_id
1 'polypeptide(L)'
;MPSTVRQSSLRISKPGEISYRLSMYRDDVRMQNQEGAFNLVTFCRGWEIYESMELETMECQFIFEDAAGLIGAMTGTEIFKLEIQSFPIDRTYYFRSFGVYDRIRASQSNEVYFVRCYSDEFIKNESVNVFGNSEVIFNNNAKAENIIETLIKNKNYLGSTKKVFAEDTLNEHSFIAPNWRPFDVIPWVLQRTIRKSQKGGSLQNGFVFYENALGFHAKSYDKMIEDIEVQREIPETDPILGKPRMYEYVHDIKNTEEPNQNQFLIDSVVFPDEAATMDNIRHGIYSGYSVGFDPVSITSSKMGLSKDMS
;
A
#
# COMPACT_ATOMS: atom_id res chain seq x y z
N MET A 1 14.77 10.28 1.94
CA MET A 1 15.26 10.87 0.66
C MET A 1 14.09 11.49 -0.07
N PRO A 2 14.21 12.65 -0.72
CA PRO A 2 13.09 13.22 -1.45
C PRO A 2 12.76 12.34 -2.65
N SER A 3 11.48 12.02 -2.83
CA SER A 3 10.96 11.39 -4.04
C SER A 3 11.07 12.38 -5.21
N THR A 4 12.25 12.54 -5.74
CA THR A 4 12.44 13.27 -6.99
C THR A 4 12.00 12.34 -8.12
N VAL A 5 10.87 12.67 -8.73
CA VAL A 5 10.52 12.16 -10.05
C VAL A 5 11.65 12.64 -11.00
N ARG A 6 12.68 11.84 -11.11
CA ARG A 6 13.67 12.05 -12.18
C ARG A 6 13.06 11.44 -13.43
N GLN A 7 12.86 12.27 -14.43
CA GLN A 7 12.68 11.76 -15.79
C GLN A 7 13.91 10.89 -16.09
N SER A 8 13.71 9.58 -16.11
CA SER A 8 14.78 8.66 -16.41
C SER A 8 15.11 8.77 -17.90
N SER A 9 16.38 8.70 -18.22
CA SER A 9 16.87 8.72 -19.61
C SER A 9 16.61 7.40 -20.37
N LEU A 10 15.85 6.48 -19.78
CA LEU A 10 15.43 5.26 -20.43
C LEU A 10 14.34 5.61 -21.46
N ARG A 11 14.66 5.47 -22.73
CA ARG A 11 13.65 5.60 -23.80
C ARG A 11 12.98 4.25 -23.98
N ILE A 12 11.69 4.19 -23.73
CA ILE A 12 10.88 3.05 -24.11
C ILE A 12 10.66 3.14 -25.62
N SER A 13 11.13 2.13 -26.32
CA SER A 13 11.04 2.12 -27.79
C SER A 13 9.72 1.58 -28.30
N LYS A 14 9.01 0.81 -27.45
CA LYS A 14 7.75 0.15 -27.86
C LYS A 14 6.74 0.16 -26.69
N PRO A 15 5.44 0.39 -26.97
CA PRO A 15 4.38 0.19 -25.99
C PRO A 15 4.37 -1.27 -25.49
N GLY A 16 4.21 -1.45 -24.17
CA GLY A 16 4.19 -2.76 -23.54
C GLY A 16 5.56 -3.35 -23.19
N GLU A 17 6.66 -2.72 -23.58
CA GLU A 17 7.97 -3.11 -23.10
C GLU A 17 8.21 -2.58 -21.68
N ILE A 18 8.62 -3.48 -20.79
CA ILE A 18 8.98 -3.12 -19.40
C ILE A 18 10.50 -3.13 -19.30
N SER A 19 11.08 -2.01 -18.95
CA SER A 19 12.47 -1.93 -18.54
C SER A 19 12.56 -1.62 -17.06
N TYR A 20 13.52 -2.25 -16.37
CA TYR A 20 13.73 -1.98 -14.96
C TYR A 20 15.21 -1.92 -14.60
N ARG A 21 15.49 -1.22 -13.51
CA ARG A 21 16.80 -1.20 -12.87
C ARG A 21 16.66 -1.56 -11.42
N LEU A 22 17.54 -2.41 -10.95
CA LEU A 22 17.59 -2.80 -9.55
C LEU A 22 18.96 -2.44 -8.97
N SER A 23 18.96 -1.70 -7.87
CA SER A 23 20.16 -1.29 -7.16
C SER A 23 20.02 -1.57 -5.68
N MET A 24 21.09 -1.92 -5.01
CA MET A 24 21.11 -2.22 -3.58
C MET A 24 21.98 -1.19 -2.86
N TYR A 25 21.48 -0.72 -1.74
CA TYR A 25 22.13 0.28 -0.89
C TYR A 25 22.25 -0.25 0.53
N ARG A 26 23.33 0.11 1.20
CA ARG A 26 23.54 -0.06 2.63
C ARG A 26 24.02 1.27 3.21
N ASP A 27 23.38 1.75 4.27
CA ASP A 27 23.70 3.04 4.91
C ASP A 27 23.79 4.19 3.89
N ASP A 28 22.80 4.24 2.97
CA ASP A 28 22.72 5.21 1.86
C ASP A 28 23.84 5.11 0.82
N VAL A 29 24.74 4.16 0.95
CA VAL A 29 25.83 3.93 0.00
C VAL A 29 25.42 2.80 -0.97
N ARG A 30 25.50 3.07 -2.27
CA ARG A 30 25.26 2.03 -3.29
C ARG A 30 26.34 0.96 -3.19
N MET A 31 25.91 -0.29 -3.08
CA MET A 31 26.84 -1.41 -3.02
C MET A 31 27.56 -1.61 -4.36
N GLN A 32 28.86 -1.85 -4.27
CA GLN A 32 29.77 -2.00 -5.40
C GLN A 32 30.68 -3.21 -5.18
N ASN A 33 31.11 -3.81 -6.26
CA ASN A 33 32.20 -4.78 -6.26
C ASN A 33 33.50 -4.11 -6.78
N GLN A 34 34.56 -4.87 -6.95
CA GLN A 34 35.84 -4.36 -7.46
C GLN A 34 35.76 -3.79 -8.88
N GLU A 35 34.76 -4.20 -9.65
CA GLU A 35 34.53 -3.78 -11.04
C GLU A 35 33.55 -2.62 -11.17
N GLY A 36 32.93 -2.18 -10.05
CA GLY A 36 31.96 -1.09 -10.01
C GLY A 36 30.65 -1.47 -9.34
N ALA A 37 29.58 -0.76 -9.65
CA ALA A 37 28.26 -1.02 -9.04
C ALA A 37 27.70 -2.38 -9.46
N PHE A 38 27.17 -3.14 -8.49
CA PHE A 38 26.49 -4.40 -8.77
C PHE A 38 25.36 -4.20 -9.78
N ASN A 39 25.38 -4.95 -10.86
CA ASN A 39 24.26 -5.05 -11.77
C ASN A 39 23.30 -6.16 -11.29
N LEU A 40 22.40 -5.82 -10.37
CA LEU A 40 21.47 -6.79 -9.79
C LEU A 40 20.45 -7.32 -10.81
N VAL A 41 20.25 -6.64 -11.92
CA VAL A 41 19.32 -7.11 -12.98
C VAL A 41 19.78 -8.46 -13.54
N THR A 42 21.08 -8.74 -13.58
CA THR A 42 21.61 -10.02 -14.06
C THR A 42 21.33 -11.18 -13.11
N PHE A 43 21.15 -10.90 -11.81
CA PHE A 43 20.83 -11.88 -10.78
C PHE A 43 19.33 -12.01 -10.56
N CYS A 44 18.56 -10.96 -10.85
CA CYS A 44 17.13 -10.91 -10.62
C CYS A 44 16.36 -11.61 -11.76
N ARG A 45 15.73 -12.72 -11.44
CA ARG A 45 14.89 -13.48 -12.39
C ARG A 45 13.47 -12.93 -12.46
N GLY A 46 13.03 -12.29 -11.40
CA GLY A 46 11.71 -11.68 -11.33
C GLY A 46 11.53 -10.88 -10.05
N TRP A 47 10.50 -10.08 -10.06
CA TRP A 47 10.06 -9.33 -8.90
C TRP A 47 8.53 -9.20 -8.90
N GLU A 48 7.97 -9.14 -7.72
CA GLU A 48 6.54 -8.99 -7.49
C GLU A 48 6.34 -7.87 -6.46
N ILE A 49 5.42 -6.96 -6.76
CA ILE A 49 5.01 -5.90 -5.84
C ILE A 49 3.57 -6.16 -5.44
N TYR A 50 3.32 -6.14 -4.15
CA TYR A 50 2.00 -6.33 -3.57
C TYR A 50 1.51 -5.01 -2.99
N GLU A 51 0.42 -4.51 -3.56
CA GLU A 51 -0.37 -3.39 -3.06
C GLU A 51 -1.73 -3.93 -2.65
N SER A 52 -2.14 -3.69 -1.40
CA SER A 52 -3.44 -4.15 -0.89
C SER A 52 -4.05 -3.09 0.01
N MET A 53 -5.37 -2.98 0.01
CA MET A 53 -6.10 -2.14 0.95
C MET A 53 -6.17 -2.76 2.37
N GLU A 54 -5.75 -4.01 2.52
CA GLU A 54 -5.71 -4.73 3.79
C GLU A 54 -4.34 -4.67 4.47
N LEU A 55 -3.32 -4.18 3.74
CA LEU A 55 -1.95 -4.05 4.24
C LEU A 55 -1.59 -2.58 4.39
N GLU A 56 -0.99 -2.23 5.52
CA GLU A 56 -0.59 -0.86 5.83
C GLU A 56 0.56 -0.37 4.95
N THR A 57 1.38 -1.30 4.43
CA THR A 57 2.54 -0.98 3.60
C THR A 57 2.63 -1.90 2.39
N MET A 58 3.32 -1.41 1.35
CA MET A 58 3.66 -2.24 0.21
C MET A 58 4.72 -3.27 0.57
N GLU A 59 4.57 -4.44 -0.05
CA GLU A 59 5.55 -5.52 -0.02
C GLU A 59 6.16 -5.72 -1.40
N CYS A 60 7.39 -6.23 -1.42
CA CYS A 60 8.05 -6.63 -2.64
C CYS A 60 8.81 -7.94 -2.43
N GLN A 61 8.74 -8.82 -3.40
CA GLN A 61 9.52 -10.06 -3.42
C GLN A 61 10.40 -10.07 -4.64
N PHE A 62 11.70 -10.27 -4.43
CA PHE A 62 12.67 -10.47 -5.51
C PHE A 62 13.07 -11.94 -5.58
N ILE A 63 13.20 -12.47 -6.79
CA ILE A 63 13.69 -13.81 -7.07
C ILE A 63 15.09 -13.66 -7.63
N PHE A 64 16.08 -14.11 -6.87
CA PHE A 64 17.48 -14.07 -7.29
C PHE A 64 17.98 -15.47 -7.69
N GLU A 65 18.73 -15.50 -8.78
CA GLU A 65 19.58 -16.61 -9.15
C GLU A 65 21.03 -16.16 -9.01
N ASP A 66 21.71 -16.71 -8.01
CA ASP A 66 23.00 -16.22 -7.55
C ASP A 66 24.10 -17.24 -7.80
N ALA A 67 24.96 -16.94 -8.75
CA ALA A 67 26.17 -17.70 -9.04
C ALA A 67 27.45 -17.03 -8.50
N ALA A 68 27.34 -15.81 -7.96
CA ALA A 68 28.47 -15.02 -7.50
C ALA A 68 28.56 -14.88 -5.98
N GLY A 69 27.61 -15.45 -5.23
CA GLY A 69 27.60 -15.39 -3.77
C GLY A 69 27.11 -14.05 -3.21
N LEU A 70 26.19 -13.37 -3.91
CA LEU A 70 25.57 -12.13 -3.48
C LEU A 70 24.97 -12.24 -2.07
N ILE A 71 24.36 -13.38 -1.77
CA ILE A 71 23.76 -13.65 -0.47
C ILE A 71 24.77 -13.52 0.68
N GLY A 72 26.03 -13.88 0.45
CA GLY A 72 27.10 -13.74 1.45
C GLY A 72 27.47 -12.29 1.76
N ALA A 73 27.16 -11.37 0.87
CA ALA A 73 27.35 -9.93 1.06
C ALA A 73 26.16 -9.23 1.71
N MET A 74 24.99 -9.90 1.79
CA MET A 74 23.78 -9.35 2.40
C MET A 74 23.80 -9.50 3.91
N THR A 75 23.42 -8.43 4.62
CA THR A 75 23.34 -8.39 6.10
C THR A 75 21.90 -8.33 6.61
N GLY A 76 20.92 -8.11 5.69
CA GLY A 76 19.50 -7.96 6.03
C GLY A 76 19.09 -6.50 6.32
N THR A 77 19.98 -5.54 6.14
CA THR A 77 19.69 -4.10 6.34
C THR A 77 19.63 -3.32 5.03
N GLU A 78 19.77 -4.02 3.91
CA GLU A 78 19.85 -3.42 2.59
C GLU A 78 18.52 -2.78 2.17
N ILE A 79 18.64 -1.70 1.40
CA ILE A 79 17.54 -1.06 0.70
C ILE A 79 17.69 -1.36 -0.79
N PHE A 80 16.66 -1.96 -1.35
CA PHE A 80 16.55 -2.18 -2.78
C PHE A 80 15.83 -1.00 -3.41
N LYS A 81 16.47 -0.40 -4.42
CA LYS A 81 15.84 0.62 -5.27
C LYS A 81 15.46 -0.04 -6.58
N LEU A 82 14.16 -0.12 -6.84
CA LEU A 82 13.57 -0.64 -8.06
C LEU A 82 13.03 0.52 -8.89
N GLU A 83 13.62 0.76 -10.04
CA GLU A 83 13.16 1.74 -11.02
C GLU A 83 12.48 0.99 -12.16
N ILE A 84 11.18 1.21 -12.35
CA ILE A 84 10.38 0.56 -13.39
C ILE A 84 9.99 1.62 -14.40
N GLN A 85 10.19 1.30 -15.66
CA GLN A 85 9.75 2.14 -16.77
C GLN A 85 8.98 1.29 -17.77
N SER A 86 7.73 1.62 -17.92
CA SER A 86 6.81 1.10 -18.94
C SER A 86 5.82 2.19 -19.29
N PHE A 87 5.30 2.20 -20.50
CA PHE A 87 4.22 3.14 -20.81
C PHE A 87 2.89 2.59 -20.24
N PRO A 88 2.15 3.35 -19.42
CA PRO A 88 2.37 4.72 -18.93
C PRO A 88 3.06 4.82 -17.55
N ILE A 89 3.73 3.79 -17.09
CA ILE A 89 4.30 3.68 -15.75
C ILE A 89 5.77 4.12 -15.76
N ASP A 90 6.11 5.14 -14.96
CA ASP A 90 7.47 5.51 -14.60
C ASP A 90 7.50 5.68 -13.08
N ARG A 91 8.04 4.68 -12.38
CA ARG A 91 8.00 4.62 -10.91
C ARG A 91 9.33 4.16 -10.35
N THR A 92 9.66 4.72 -9.19
CA THR A 92 10.80 4.31 -8.38
C THR A 92 10.31 3.91 -7.01
N TYR A 93 10.64 2.69 -6.61
CA TYR A 93 10.32 2.13 -5.32
C TYR A 93 11.57 1.92 -4.48
N TYR A 94 11.42 2.04 -3.18
CA TYR A 94 12.46 1.75 -2.20
C TYR A 94 11.90 0.76 -1.20
N PHE A 95 12.51 -0.42 -1.16
CA PHE A 95 12.11 -1.50 -0.26
C PHE A 95 13.29 -1.91 0.60
N ARG A 96 13.05 -2.08 1.90
CA ARG A 96 14.04 -2.59 2.82
C ARG A 96 13.95 -4.09 2.89
N SER A 97 15.10 -4.76 2.87
CA SER A 97 15.19 -6.21 3.06
C SER A 97 14.61 -6.61 4.41
N PHE A 98 13.78 -7.63 4.41
CA PHE A 98 13.23 -8.25 5.61
C PHE A 98 13.84 -9.62 5.88
N GLY A 99 14.10 -10.38 4.82
CA GLY A 99 14.70 -11.71 4.95
C GLY A 99 14.83 -12.43 3.62
N VAL A 100 15.61 -13.51 3.69
CA VAL A 100 15.83 -14.44 2.58
C VAL A 100 15.08 -15.72 2.89
N TYR A 101 14.31 -16.21 1.93
CA TYR A 101 13.44 -17.38 2.07
C TYR A 101 13.66 -18.35 0.91
N ASP A 102 13.26 -19.59 1.12
CA ASP A 102 13.21 -20.64 0.11
C ASP A 102 14.51 -20.78 -0.69
N ARG A 103 15.64 -20.75 0.01
CA ARG A 103 16.96 -20.88 -0.59
C ARG A 103 17.18 -22.32 -1.07
N ILE A 104 17.31 -22.48 -2.38
CA ILE A 104 17.52 -23.75 -3.04
C ILE A 104 18.86 -23.71 -3.77
N ARG A 105 19.69 -24.73 -3.56
CA ARG A 105 20.93 -24.91 -4.29
C ARG A 105 20.65 -25.67 -5.57
N ALA A 106 20.61 -24.95 -6.70
CA ALA A 106 20.32 -25.55 -8.01
C ALA A 106 21.52 -26.30 -8.60
N SER A 107 22.76 -25.89 -8.28
CA SER A 107 24.02 -26.56 -8.68
C SER A 107 25.12 -26.27 -7.66
N GLN A 108 26.36 -26.73 -7.94
CA GLN A 108 27.50 -26.47 -7.05
C GLN A 108 27.79 -24.97 -6.87
N SER A 109 27.49 -24.15 -7.88
CA SER A 109 27.81 -22.72 -7.92
C SER A 109 26.60 -21.83 -8.09
N ASN A 110 25.37 -22.38 -8.14
CA ASN A 110 24.16 -21.59 -8.40
C ASN A 110 23.10 -21.86 -7.36
N GLU A 111 22.60 -20.79 -6.78
CA GLU A 111 21.53 -20.82 -5.77
C GLU A 111 20.38 -19.92 -6.22
N VAL A 112 19.15 -20.36 -5.91
CA VAL A 112 17.93 -19.56 -6.12
C VAL A 112 17.31 -19.29 -4.77
N TYR A 113 16.93 -18.05 -4.52
CA TYR A 113 16.29 -17.65 -3.28
C TYR A 113 15.36 -16.45 -3.47
N PHE A 114 14.44 -16.29 -2.54
CA PHE A 114 13.54 -15.16 -2.49
C PHE A 114 14.01 -14.15 -1.44
N VAL A 115 13.99 -12.89 -1.79
CA VAL A 115 14.22 -11.80 -0.85
C VAL A 115 12.91 -11.05 -0.66
N ARG A 116 12.31 -11.16 0.53
CA ARG A 116 11.15 -10.37 0.90
C ARG A 116 11.61 -9.01 1.41
N CYS A 117 10.91 -8.00 0.94
CA CYS A 117 11.17 -6.62 1.26
C CYS A 117 9.87 -5.90 1.57
N TYR A 118 9.96 -4.90 2.43
CA TYR A 118 8.83 -4.04 2.80
C TYR A 118 9.21 -2.57 2.64
N SER A 119 8.22 -1.71 2.61
CA SER A 119 8.46 -0.28 2.75
C SER A 119 9.22 0.02 4.05
N ASP A 120 10.08 1.03 4.05
CA ASP A 120 10.92 1.38 5.22
C ASP A 120 10.09 1.66 6.47
N GLU A 121 8.89 2.19 6.29
CA GLU A 121 7.95 2.51 7.36
C GLU A 121 7.47 1.27 8.12
N PHE A 122 7.36 0.11 7.46
CA PHE A 122 7.04 -1.15 8.14
C PHE A 122 8.10 -1.50 9.19
N ILE A 123 9.37 -1.42 8.80
CA ILE A 123 10.48 -1.73 9.72
C ILE A 123 10.56 -0.72 10.87
N LYS A 124 10.34 0.56 10.57
CA LYS A 124 10.29 1.61 11.60
C LYS A 124 9.15 1.41 12.57
N ASN A 125 8.00 0.97 12.09
CA ASN A 125 6.84 0.65 12.93
C ASN A 125 7.16 -0.38 14.02
N GLU A 126 8.03 -1.35 13.72
CA GLU A 126 8.44 -2.38 14.68
C GLU A 126 9.33 -1.83 15.82
N SER A 127 9.93 -0.67 15.62
CA SER A 127 10.89 -0.07 16.57
C SER A 127 10.35 1.14 17.32
N VAL A 128 9.18 1.64 16.99
CA VAL A 128 8.61 2.88 17.52
C VAL A 128 7.24 2.63 18.14
N ASN A 129 7.02 3.24 19.31
CA ASN A 129 5.76 3.14 20.02
C ASN A 129 5.16 4.51 20.30
N VAL A 130 3.84 4.55 20.34
CA VAL A 130 3.02 5.72 20.71
C VAL A 130 2.55 5.52 22.14
N PHE A 131 2.91 6.44 23.03
CA PHE A 131 2.54 6.38 24.44
C PHE A 131 2.09 7.74 24.94
N GLY A 132 0.94 7.79 25.61
CA GLY A 132 0.46 8.98 26.30
C GLY A 132 -0.92 9.45 25.84
N ASN A 133 -1.32 10.61 26.35
CA ASN A 133 -2.62 11.22 26.04
C ASN A 133 -2.64 11.82 24.63
N SER A 134 -3.64 11.50 23.85
CA SER A 134 -3.80 11.96 22.46
C SER A 134 -3.84 13.51 22.35
N GLU A 135 -4.44 14.20 23.30
CA GLU A 135 -4.50 15.66 23.28
C GLU A 135 -3.11 16.31 23.36
N VAL A 136 -2.21 15.70 24.16
CA VAL A 136 -0.83 16.16 24.31
C VAL A 136 0.01 15.75 23.10
N ILE A 137 -0.07 14.49 22.68
CA ILE A 137 0.73 13.95 21.57
C ILE A 137 0.43 14.68 20.26
N PHE A 138 -0.84 14.98 20.00
CA PHE A 138 -1.31 15.58 18.75
C PHE A 138 -1.66 17.06 18.87
N ASN A 139 -1.18 17.75 19.94
CA ASN A 139 -1.32 19.18 20.16
C ASN A 139 -2.78 19.68 20.10
N ASN A 140 -3.70 19.00 20.78
CA ASN A 140 -5.14 19.27 20.78
C ASN A 140 -5.78 19.23 19.38
N ASN A 141 -5.20 18.53 18.45
CA ASN A 141 -5.69 18.37 17.09
C ASN A 141 -5.88 16.89 16.77
N ALA A 142 -6.75 16.26 17.53
CA ALA A 142 -6.94 14.80 17.54
C ALA A 142 -7.98 14.31 16.51
N LYS A 143 -8.12 14.98 15.37
CA LYS A 143 -8.84 14.43 14.22
C LYS A 143 -8.02 13.35 13.55
N ALA A 144 -8.70 12.38 12.94
CA ALA A 144 -8.02 11.21 12.37
C ALA A 144 -6.97 11.58 11.32
N GLU A 145 -7.27 12.51 10.41
CA GLU A 145 -6.34 12.97 9.40
C GLU A 145 -5.04 13.53 9.99
N ASN A 146 -5.14 14.29 11.09
CA ASN A 146 -3.98 14.89 11.74
C ASN A 146 -3.17 13.88 12.55
N ILE A 147 -3.86 12.94 13.20
CA ILE A 147 -3.23 11.82 13.91
C ILE A 147 -2.39 11.00 12.92
N ILE A 148 -2.98 10.61 11.81
CA ILE A 148 -2.33 9.81 10.78
C ILE A 148 -1.14 10.55 10.17
N GLU A 149 -1.33 11.82 9.80
CA GLU A 149 -0.26 12.63 9.25
C GLU A 149 0.90 12.78 10.25
N THR A 150 0.60 13.01 11.53
CA THR A 150 1.60 13.12 12.57
C THR A 150 2.36 11.81 12.75
N LEU A 151 1.69 10.67 12.82
CA LEU A 151 2.33 9.37 12.98
C LEU A 151 3.22 9.02 11.78
N ILE A 152 2.81 9.38 10.57
CA ILE A 152 3.60 9.07 9.37
C ILE A 152 4.73 10.06 9.18
N LYS A 153 4.51 11.37 9.36
CA LYS A 153 5.48 12.41 9.00
C LYS A 153 6.48 12.75 10.08
N ASN A 154 6.07 12.70 11.36
CA ASN A 154 6.93 13.10 12.45
C ASN A 154 8.10 12.12 12.62
N LYS A 155 9.31 12.68 12.73
CA LYS A 155 10.56 11.93 12.90
C LYS A 155 10.62 11.10 14.20
N ASN A 156 9.83 11.47 15.21
CA ASN A 156 9.72 10.71 16.45
C ASN A 156 8.91 9.40 16.27
N TYR A 157 8.20 9.28 15.15
CA TYR A 157 7.44 8.09 14.77
C TYR A 157 8.01 7.50 13.47
N LEU A 158 7.22 7.43 12.40
CA LEU A 158 7.68 6.80 11.16
C LEU A 158 8.61 7.69 10.32
N GLY A 159 8.50 9.03 10.45
CA GLY A 159 9.38 9.98 9.77
C GLY A 159 9.39 9.83 8.24
N SER A 160 8.27 9.41 7.67
CA SER A 160 8.14 9.16 6.24
C SER A 160 8.12 10.46 5.42
N THR A 161 8.78 10.44 4.29
CA THR A 161 8.74 11.53 3.29
C THR A 161 7.64 11.34 2.25
N LYS A 162 6.97 10.16 2.22
CA LYS A 162 5.89 9.84 1.29
C LYS A 162 4.68 10.72 1.52
N LYS A 163 3.87 10.94 0.50
CA LYS A 163 2.63 11.71 0.62
C LYS A 163 1.60 10.97 1.47
N VAL A 164 0.75 11.74 2.14
CA VAL A 164 -0.39 11.22 2.91
C VAL A 164 -1.66 11.82 2.33
N PHE A 165 -2.60 10.97 1.98
CA PHE A 165 -3.90 11.30 1.41
C PHE A 165 -4.99 10.85 2.39
N ALA A 166 -5.19 11.65 3.43
CA ALA A 166 -6.22 11.38 4.42
C ALA A 166 -7.51 12.14 4.09
N GLU A 167 -8.65 11.49 4.28
CA GLU A 167 -9.97 12.09 4.17
C GLU A 167 -10.25 12.97 5.38
N ASP A 168 -10.89 14.14 5.16
CA ASP A 168 -11.34 15.00 6.25
C ASP A 168 -12.37 14.30 7.12
N THR A 169 -12.19 14.39 8.43
CA THR A 169 -13.04 13.74 9.41
C THR A 169 -13.84 14.71 10.27
N LEU A 170 -14.93 14.23 10.87
CA LEU A 170 -15.84 15.09 11.64
C LEU A 170 -15.48 15.12 13.11
N ASN A 171 -15.23 13.94 13.71
CA ASN A 171 -15.03 13.79 15.15
C ASN A 171 -13.55 13.88 15.53
N GLU A 172 -13.33 14.28 16.77
CA GLU A 172 -12.05 14.27 17.44
C GLU A 172 -11.94 13.02 18.33
N HIS A 173 -10.72 12.53 18.50
CA HIS A 173 -10.43 11.32 19.26
C HIS A 173 -9.70 11.67 20.57
N SER A 174 -10.31 11.37 21.71
CA SER A 174 -9.68 11.49 23.02
C SER A 174 -9.40 10.08 23.55
N PHE A 175 -8.12 9.74 23.68
CA PHE A 175 -7.67 8.43 24.15
C PHE A 175 -6.28 8.48 24.76
N ILE A 176 -5.91 7.45 25.48
CA ILE A 176 -4.56 7.22 25.97
C ILE A 176 -3.97 6.06 25.16
N ALA A 177 -2.90 6.31 24.40
CA ALA A 177 -2.19 5.27 23.69
C ALA A 177 -1.36 4.45 24.68
N PRO A 178 -1.61 3.13 24.84
CA PRO A 178 -0.93 2.31 25.80
C PRO A 178 0.31 1.61 25.20
N ASN A 179 1.23 2.38 24.68
CA ASN A 179 2.46 1.87 24.06
C ASN A 179 2.21 1.01 22.80
N TRP A 180 1.27 1.46 21.96
CA TRP A 180 0.98 0.82 20.67
C TRP A 180 1.95 1.28 19.58
N ARG A 181 2.11 0.45 18.57
CA ARG A 181 2.83 0.84 17.35
C ARG A 181 1.98 1.84 16.53
N PRO A 182 2.59 2.70 15.71
CA PRO A 182 1.85 3.63 14.85
C PRO A 182 0.79 2.96 13.98
N PHE A 183 1.09 1.80 13.38
CA PHE A 183 0.14 1.07 12.53
C PHE A 183 -0.95 0.33 13.30
N ASP A 184 -0.82 0.17 14.62
CA ASP A 184 -1.93 -0.31 15.47
C ASP A 184 -2.87 0.86 15.85
N VAL A 185 -2.30 2.06 16.06
CA VAL A 185 -3.08 3.26 16.40
C VAL A 185 -3.96 3.70 15.23
N ILE A 186 -3.43 3.69 14.01
CA ILE A 186 -4.15 4.18 12.82
C ILE A 186 -5.46 3.42 12.58
N PRO A 187 -5.49 2.08 12.45
CA PRO A 187 -6.74 1.35 12.28
C PRO A 187 -7.68 1.50 13.47
N TRP A 188 -7.14 1.57 14.69
CA TRP A 188 -7.96 1.78 15.90
C TRP A 188 -8.69 3.13 15.87
N VAL A 189 -8.04 4.19 15.42
CA VAL A 189 -8.63 5.52 15.24
C VAL A 189 -9.65 5.48 14.10
N LEU A 190 -9.29 4.92 12.95
CA LEU A 190 -10.13 4.87 11.77
C LEU A 190 -11.45 4.11 11.99
N GLN A 191 -11.44 3.04 12.78
CA GLN A 191 -12.67 2.31 13.16
C GLN A 191 -13.69 3.15 13.95
N ARG A 192 -13.24 4.27 14.55
CA ARG A 192 -14.04 5.18 15.38
C ARG A 192 -14.25 6.54 14.71
N THR A 193 -13.79 6.67 13.49
CA THR A 193 -13.83 7.92 12.74
C THR A 193 -15.12 8.08 11.99
N ILE A 194 -15.64 9.29 11.99
CA ILE A 194 -16.81 9.72 11.24
C ILE A 194 -16.36 10.60 10.09
N ARG A 195 -16.70 10.21 8.87
CA ARG A 195 -16.36 11.00 7.70
C ARG A 195 -17.11 12.33 7.67
N LYS A 196 -16.47 13.34 7.14
CA LYS A 196 -17.11 14.64 6.88
C LYS A 196 -17.79 14.60 5.51
N SER A 197 -19.04 14.11 5.47
CA SER A 197 -19.81 14.07 4.22
C SER A 197 -20.39 15.45 3.89
N GLN A 198 -20.27 15.88 2.65
CA GLN A 198 -20.93 17.11 2.16
C GLN A 198 -22.43 16.91 1.87
N LYS A 199 -22.87 15.68 1.68
CA LYS A 199 -24.25 15.35 1.27
C LYS A 199 -25.15 14.87 2.42
N GLY A 200 -24.70 14.98 3.67
CA GLY A 200 -25.55 14.67 4.84
C GLY A 200 -25.93 13.19 5.02
N GLY A 201 -25.25 12.28 4.36
CA GLY A 201 -25.46 10.85 4.54
C GLY A 201 -24.78 10.35 5.81
N SER A 202 -25.54 9.68 6.68
CA SER A 202 -25.01 9.09 7.91
C SER A 202 -24.49 7.66 7.75
N LEU A 203 -24.59 7.09 6.58
CA LEU A 203 -24.09 5.76 6.28
C LEU A 203 -22.59 5.85 6.03
N GLN A 204 -21.83 5.18 6.86
CA GLN A 204 -20.40 5.14 6.77
C GLN A 204 -19.98 3.71 6.47
N ASN A 205 -19.41 3.52 5.31
CA ASN A 205 -18.64 2.33 5.03
C ASN A 205 -17.23 2.57 5.54
N GLY A 206 -16.65 1.55 6.15
CA GLY A 206 -15.41 1.62 6.90
C GLY A 206 -14.26 2.34 6.18
N PHE A 207 -13.38 2.90 7.00
CA PHE A 207 -12.13 3.45 6.52
C PHE A 207 -11.11 2.35 6.29
N VAL A 208 -10.29 2.53 5.28
CA VAL A 208 -9.10 1.71 5.00
C VAL A 208 -7.85 2.57 5.07
N PHE A 209 -6.76 1.96 5.51
CA PHE A 209 -5.45 2.57 5.52
C PHE A 209 -4.48 1.66 4.78
N TYR A 210 -3.84 2.18 3.75
CA TYR A 210 -2.93 1.41 2.92
C TYR A 210 -1.90 2.30 2.24
N GLU A 211 -0.84 1.69 1.76
CA GLU A 211 0.18 2.33 0.93
C GLU A 211 0.06 1.83 -0.52
N ASN A 212 0.30 2.75 -1.45
CA ASN A 212 0.53 2.44 -2.85
C ASN A 212 1.69 3.27 -3.42
N ALA A 213 1.96 3.17 -4.72
CA ALA A 213 3.01 3.90 -5.40
C ALA A 213 2.95 5.44 -5.22
N LEU A 214 1.81 6.01 -4.85
CA LEU A 214 1.64 7.45 -4.66
C LEU A 214 1.92 7.90 -3.22
N GLY A 215 1.78 6.99 -2.26
CA GLY A 215 1.94 7.25 -0.83
C GLY A 215 0.91 6.54 0.03
N PHE A 216 0.67 7.05 1.23
CA PHE A 216 -0.29 6.51 2.19
C PHE A 216 -1.68 7.08 1.99
N HIS A 217 -2.68 6.25 2.04
CA HIS A 217 -4.09 6.59 1.90
C HIS A 217 -4.85 6.20 3.15
N ALA A 218 -5.67 7.12 3.65
CA ALA A 218 -6.63 6.88 4.73
C ALA A 218 -7.98 7.43 4.26
N LYS A 219 -8.82 6.57 3.71
CA LYS A 219 -10.07 6.96 3.07
C LYS A 219 -11.19 5.97 3.39
N SER A 220 -12.43 6.48 3.41
CA SER A 220 -13.60 5.61 3.41
C SER A 220 -13.87 5.06 2.01
N TYR A 221 -14.55 3.92 1.94
CA TYR A 221 -15.01 3.37 0.66
C TYR A 221 -15.90 4.36 -0.11
N ASP A 222 -16.76 5.09 0.61
CA ASP A 222 -17.62 6.11 0.01
C ASP A 222 -16.79 7.22 -0.65
N LYS A 223 -15.71 7.66 0.02
CA LYS A 223 -14.80 8.66 -0.53
C LYS A 223 -14.09 8.18 -1.78
N MET A 224 -13.70 6.92 -1.82
CA MET A 224 -13.09 6.34 -3.01
C MET A 224 -14.05 6.34 -4.19
N ILE A 225 -15.33 6.00 -3.97
CA ILE A 225 -16.38 6.02 -5.00
C ILE A 225 -16.63 7.45 -5.47
N GLU A 226 -16.77 8.40 -4.55
CA GLU A 226 -16.93 9.83 -4.88
C GLU A 226 -15.75 10.37 -5.69
N ASP A 227 -14.53 9.98 -5.34
CA ASP A 227 -13.32 10.40 -6.07
C ASP A 227 -13.30 9.83 -7.51
N ILE A 228 -13.84 8.63 -7.74
CA ILE A 228 -13.97 8.04 -9.08
C ILE A 228 -15.01 8.82 -9.91
N GLU A 229 -16.14 9.16 -9.31
CA GLU A 229 -17.20 9.94 -9.99
C GLU A 229 -16.67 11.30 -10.45
N VAL A 230 -15.99 12.03 -9.57
CA VAL A 230 -15.36 13.31 -9.92
C VAL A 230 -14.30 13.15 -11.00
N GLN A 231 -13.58 12.05 -11.01
CA GLN A 231 -12.52 11.82 -11.99
C GLN A 231 -13.07 11.59 -13.42
N ARG A 232 -14.27 11.04 -13.55
CA ARG A 232 -14.93 10.89 -14.87
C ARG A 232 -15.17 12.24 -15.57
N GLU A 233 -15.27 13.31 -14.82
CA GLU A 233 -15.50 14.67 -15.35
C GLU A 233 -14.20 15.42 -15.71
N ILE A 234 -13.03 14.85 -15.37
CA ILE A 234 -11.74 15.49 -15.58
C ILE A 234 -11.06 14.93 -16.84
N PRO A 235 -10.57 15.78 -17.75
CA PRO A 235 -9.82 15.35 -18.92
C PRO A 235 -8.61 14.48 -18.54
N GLU A 236 -8.31 13.46 -19.33
CA GLU A 236 -7.19 12.53 -19.12
C GLU A 236 -5.82 13.21 -19.02
N THR A 237 -5.71 14.45 -19.45
CA THR A 237 -4.46 15.23 -19.47
C THR A 237 -4.03 15.78 -18.11
N ASP A 238 -4.91 15.80 -17.10
CA ASP A 238 -4.59 16.28 -15.76
C ASP A 238 -4.38 15.13 -14.78
N PRO A 239 -3.13 14.75 -14.47
CA PRO A 239 -2.86 13.71 -13.49
C PRO A 239 -3.19 14.19 -12.08
N ILE A 240 -4.34 13.80 -11.56
CA ILE A 240 -4.72 14.07 -10.16
C ILE A 240 -4.00 13.07 -9.27
N LEU A 241 -2.91 13.52 -8.67
CA LEU A 241 -2.16 12.73 -7.71
C LEU A 241 -3.01 12.40 -6.47
N GLY A 242 -3.00 11.14 -6.06
CA GLY A 242 -3.69 10.67 -4.86
C GLY A 242 -5.17 10.38 -5.02
N LYS A 243 -5.73 10.52 -6.21
CA LYS A 243 -7.08 10.08 -6.50
C LYS A 243 -7.09 8.74 -7.21
N PRO A 244 -8.03 7.84 -6.90
CA PRO A 244 -8.16 6.58 -7.60
C PRO A 244 -8.51 6.84 -9.08
N ARG A 245 -8.04 5.94 -9.93
CA ARG A 245 -8.39 5.93 -11.35
C ARG A 245 -9.11 4.64 -11.66
N MET A 246 -10.13 4.71 -12.49
CA MET A 246 -10.76 3.54 -13.04
C MET A 246 -10.07 3.17 -14.35
N TYR A 247 -9.65 1.92 -14.45
CA TYR A 247 -9.13 1.33 -15.66
C TYR A 247 -10.15 0.35 -16.20
N GLU A 248 -10.42 0.41 -17.49
CA GLU A 248 -11.28 -0.53 -18.17
C GLU A 248 -10.42 -1.57 -18.88
N TYR A 249 -10.62 -2.82 -18.51
CA TYR A 249 -9.96 -3.96 -19.14
C TYR A 249 -10.97 -4.68 -20.04
N VAL A 250 -10.56 -4.96 -21.26
CA VAL A 250 -11.40 -5.64 -22.25
C VAL A 250 -10.89 -7.07 -22.45
N HIS A 251 -11.79 -8.02 -22.37
CA HIS A 251 -11.50 -9.40 -22.75
C HIS A 251 -11.70 -9.54 -24.27
N ASP A 252 -10.60 -9.63 -24.98
CA ASP A 252 -10.61 -9.80 -26.44
C ASP A 252 -9.49 -10.75 -26.86
N ILE A 253 -9.62 -11.35 -28.02
CA ILE A 253 -8.64 -12.26 -28.59
C ILE A 253 -7.45 -11.42 -29.07
N LYS A 254 -6.25 -11.72 -28.54
CA LYS A 254 -5.02 -11.08 -29.03
C LYS A 254 -4.81 -11.39 -30.50
N ASN A 255 -4.76 -10.35 -31.31
CA ASN A 255 -4.38 -10.48 -32.69
C ASN A 255 -2.86 -10.61 -32.81
N THR A 256 -2.38 -11.73 -33.32
CA THR A 256 -0.94 -12.01 -33.50
C THR A 256 -0.28 -11.13 -34.55
N GLU A 257 -1.07 -10.48 -35.42
CA GLU A 257 -0.58 -9.58 -36.46
C GLU A 257 -0.28 -8.16 -35.92
N GLU A 258 -0.86 -7.79 -34.78
CA GLU A 258 -0.61 -6.51 -34.12
C GLU A 258 -0.11 -6.71 -32.67
N PRO A 259 1.15 -7.08 -32.46
CA PRO A 259 1.69 -7.41 -31.13
C PRO A 259 1.76 -6.22 -30.15
N ASN A 260 1.44 -5.01 -30.59
CA ASN A 260 1.43 -3.80 -29.77
C ASN A 260 0.05 -3.44 -29.20
N GLN A 261 -0.87 -4.38 -29.25
CA GLN A 261 -2.20 -4.11 -28.75
C GLN A 261 -2.22 -3.97 -27.25
N ASN A 262 -2.93 -2.99 -26.89
CA ASN A 262 -3.50 -2.55 -25.65
C ASN A 262 -3.11 -3.37 -24.42
N GLN A 263 -2.30 -2.80 -23.56
CA GLN A 263 -1.93 -3.35 -22.25
C GLN A 263 -3.14 -3.63 -21.33
N PHE A 264 -4.32 -3.15 -21.69
CA PHE A 264 -5.58 -3.38 -20.99
C PHE A 264 -6.38 -4.57 -21.56
N LEU A 265 -5.79 -5.38 -22.44
CA LEU A 265 -6.40 -6.65 -22.88
C LEU A 265 -6.16 -7.73 -21.82
N ILE A 266 -7.24 -8.39 -21.44
CA ILE A 266 -7.25 -9.50 -20.50
C ILE A 266 -7.12 -10.80 -21.29
N ASP A 267 -6.11 -11.60 -20.97
CA ASP A 267 -5.94 -12.95 -21.55
C ASP A 267 -6.86 -13.97 -20.92
N SER A 268 -7.01 -13.91 -19.59
CA SER A 268 -7.89 -14.79 -18.84
C SER A 268 -8.35 -14.12 -17.55
N VAL A 269 -9.55 -14.46 -17.11
CA VAL A 269 -10.13 -14.02 -15.84
C VAL A 269 -10.58 -15.24 -15.06
N VAL A 270 -10.22 -15.27 -13.79
CA VAL A 270 -10.69 -16.29 -12.84
C VAL A 270 -11.42 -15.58 -11.71
N PHE A 271 -12.65 -15.97 -11.46
CA PHE A 271 -13.44 -15.50 -10.32
C PHE A 271 -13.49 -16.62 -9.29
N PRO A 272 -12.68 -16.56 -8.23
CA PRO A 272 -12.51 -17.70 -7.32
C PRO A 272 -13.74 -18.01 -6.47
N ASP A 273 -14.54 -17.01 -6.09
CA ASP A 273 -15.64 -17.17 -5.16
C ASP A 273 -16.93 -16.51 -5.68
N GLU A 274 -17.67 -17.27 -6.49
CA GLU A 274 -19.00 -16.85 -6.92
C GLU A 274 -20.07 -17.39 -5.94
N ALA A 275 -21.06 -16.54 -5.63
CA ALA A 275 -22.24 -16.91 -4.86
C ALA A 275 -21.97 -17.40 -3.40
N ALA A 276 -21.00 -16.81 -2.72
CA ALA A 276 -20.68 -17.12 -1.32
C ALA A 276 -21.73 -16.58 -0.33
N THR A 277 -23.03 -16.83 -0.60
CA THR A 277 -24.17 -16.28 0.17
C THR A 277 -24.08 -16.63 1.64
N MET A 278 -23.69 -17.85 1.99
CA MET A 278 -23.61 -18.29 3.38
C MET A 278 -22.49 -17.58 4.15
N ASP A 279 -21.35 -17.35 3.52
CA ASP A 279 -20.25 -16.61 4.13
C ASP A 279 -20.59 -15.12 4.25
N ASN A 280 -21.24 -14.56 3.25
CA ASN A 280 -21.74 -13.19 3.29
C ASN A 280 -22.77 -12.99 4.44
N ILE A 281 -23.65 -13.95 4.67
CA ILE A 281 -24.58 -13.92 5.80
C ILE A 281 -23.83 -14.01 7.14
N ARG A 282 -22.85 -14.90 7.25
CA ARG A 282 -22.04 -15.07 8.46
C ARG A 282 -21.22 -13.83 8.79
N HIS A 283 -20.71 -13.13 7.79
CA HIS A 283 -19.97 -11.87 7.94
C HIS A 283 -20.87 -10.64 8.07
N GLY A 284 -22.20 -10.82 8.05
CA GLY A 284 -23.15 -9.73 8.26
C GLY A 284 -23.20 -8.69 7.15
N ILE A 285 -22.83 -9.07 5.91
CA ILE A 285 -22.81 -8.13 4.75
C ILE A 285 -24.21 -7.57 4.47
N TYR A 286 -25.27 -8.35 4.72
CA TYR A 286 -26.64 -7.94 4.45
C TYR A 286 -27.34 -7.24 5.63
N SER A 287 -26.81 -7.40 6.85
CA SER A 287 -27.35 -6.73 8.03
C SER A 287 -26.31 -6.66 9.13
N GLY A 288 -26.29 -5.57 9.84
CA GLY A 288 -25.43 -5.37 10.98
C GLY A 288 -26.09 -4.48 12.02
N TYR A 289 -25.82 -4.73 13.28
CA TYR A 289 -26.23 -3.83 14.35
C TYR A 289 -25.17 -3.76 15.44
N SER A 290 -25.11 -2.61 16.06
CA SER A 290 -24.26 -2.36 17.22
C SER A 290 -25.13 -2.30 18.46
N VAL A 291 -24.71 -3.00 19.51
CA VAL A 291 -25.39 -2.93 20.82
C VAL A 291 -24.43 -2.24 21.78
N GLY A 292 -24.81 -1.06 22.23
CA GLY A 292 -24.15 -0.39 23.33
C GLY A 292 -24.77 -0.83 24.66
N PHE A 293 -23.95 -1.19 25.61
CA PHE A 293 -24.37 -1.49 26.98
C PHE A 293 -23.66 -0.55 27.95
N ASP A 294 -24.45 0.19 28.73
CA ASP A 294 -23.91 1.00 29.82
C ASP A 294 -24.07 0.24 31.14
N PRO A 295 -22.95 -0.24 31.73
CA PRO A 295 -23.01 -1.02 32.96
C PRO A 295 -23.39 -0.19 34.19
N VAL A 296 -23.25 1.14 34.11
CA VAL A 296 -23.62 2.03 35.24
C VAL A 296 -25.12 2.26 35.32
N SER A 297 -25.74 2.55 34.18
CA SER A 297 -27.19 2.80 34.11
C SER A 297 -28.00 1.54 33.82
N ILE A 298 -27.34 0.41 33.54
CA ILE A 298 -27.96 -0.86 33.13
C ILE A 298 -28.92 -0.67 31.94
N THR A 299 -28.56 0.24 31.06
CA THR A 299 -29.31 0.51 29.83
C THR A 299 -28.58 -0.08 28.62
N SER A 300 -29.34 -0.48 27.62
CA SER A 300 -28.79 -0.92 26.35
C SER A 300 -29.38 -0.10 25.21
N SER A 301 -28.56 0.24 24.25
CA SER A 301 -28.98 0.85 22.99
C SER A 301 -28.65 -0.09 21.84
N LYS A 302 -29.56 -0.19 20.87
CA LYS A 302 -29.35 -0.97 19.66
C LYS A 302 -29.49 -0.05 18.45
N MET A 303 -28.46 0.01 17.64
CA MET A 303 -28.46 0.76 16.40
C MET A 303 -27.89 -0.10 15.26
N GLY A 304 -28.56 -0.09 14.14
CA GLY A 304 -28.10 -0.86 12.98
C GLY A 304 -29.05 -0.78 11.79
N LEU A 305 -28.62 -1.40 10.71
CA LEU A 305 -29.35 -1.54 9.48
C LEU A 305 -29.72 -3.02 9.29
N SER A 306 -30.98 -3.30 8.97
CA SER A 306 -31.37 -4.59 8.43
C SER A 306 -31.87 -4.40 7.00
N LYS A 307 -31.46 -5.27 6.12
CA LYS A 307 -32.00 -5.37 4.78
C LYS A 307 -32.85 -6.62 4.73
N ASP A 308 -34.12 -6.45 4.43
CA ASP A 308 -35.00 -7.60 4.21
C ASP A 308 -34.51 -8.33 2.96
N MET A 309 -34.17 -9.60 3.12
CA MET A 309 -33.94 -10.48 1.99
C MET A 309 -35.32 -10.92 1.48
N SER A 310 -35.86 -10.20 0.51
CA SER A 310 -37.04 -10.60 -0.25
C SER A 310 -36.63 -11.25 -1.55
#